data_5cb797f1ce54599a519837e8dd9f9602
#
_entry.id   5cb797f1ce54599a519837e8dd9f9602
#
_cell.length_a   1.000
_cell.length_b   1.000
_cell.length_c   1.000
_cell.angle_alpha   90.00
_cell.angle_beta   90.00
_cell.angle_gamma   90.00
#
_symmetry.space_group_name_H-M   'P 1'
#
loop_
_entity.id
_entity.type
_entity.pdbx_description
1 polymer ?
#
loop_
_entity_poly.entity_id
_entity_poly.type
_entity_poly.pdbx_seq_one_letter_code
_entity_poly.pdbx_strand_id
1 'polypeptide(L)'
;MDIKNLNEVPPFITKDGSEIRELLAHRNSAICNQSLAEARLPAGGATQEHYHVRTEEIYYITNGIGRIRIDGEIREVKPGDAIAILPGQKHKLWNTGTETLHLLCTCAPAYEHEDTIITESLD
;
A
#
# COMPACT_ATOMS: atom_id res chain seq x y z
N MET A 1 16.44 -4.25 -20.22
CA MET A 1 16.40 -4.56 -18.76
C MET A 1 15.73 -3.40 -18.06
N ASP A 2 14.71 -3.69 -17.24
CA ASP A 2 14.00 -2.66 -16.47
C ASP A 2 14.55 -2.60 -15.06
N ILE A 3 15.14 -1.49 -14.70
CA ILE A 3 15.67 -1.23 -13.35
C ILE A 3 15.18 0.15 -12.93
N LYS A 4 14.54 0.22 -11.75
CA LYS A 4 14.06 1.49 -11.18
C LYS A 4 14.64 1.64 -9.79
N ASN A 5 15.01 2.86 -9.44
CA ASN A 5 15.53 3.16 -8.10
C ASN A 5 14.49 3.98 -7.34
N LEU A 6 14.25 3.61 -6.10
CA LEU A 6 13.26 4.25 -5.24
C LEU A 6 13.45 5.77 -5.15
N ASN A 7 14.71 6.23 -5.12
CA ASN A 7 15.02 7.64 -4.97
C ASN A 7 14.89 8.45 -6.25
N GLU A 8 14.65 7.79 -7.38
CA GLU A 8 14.51 8.42 -8.68
C GLU A 8 13.08 8.38 -9.21
N VAL A 9 12.21 7.59 -8.59
CA VAL A 9 10.81 7.45 -9.00
C VAL A 9 9.99 8.58 -8.38
N PRO A 10 9.24 9.37 -9.18
CA PRO A 10 8.42 10.46 -8.63
C PRO A 10 7.24 9.92 -7.83
N PRO A 11 6.94 10.53 -6.69
CA PRO A 11 5.79 10.12 -5.89
C PRO A 11 4.48 10.67 -6.48
N PHE A 12 3.38 9.97 -6.15
CA PHE A 12 2.04 10.47 -6.42
C PHE A 12 1.09 10.02 -5.29
N ILE A 13 -0.08 10.65 -5.22
CA ILE A 13 -1.08 10.31 -4.20
C ILE A 13 -2.09 9.34 -4.84
N THR A 14 -2.28 8.19 -4.21
CA THR A 14 -3.24 7.19 -4.69
C THR A 14 -4.63 7.45 -4.17
N LYS A 15 -5.57 6.60 -4.61
CA LYS A 15 -6.99 6.69 -4.28
C LYS A 15 -7.26 6.63 -2.79
N ASP A 16 -6.45 5.86 -2.02
CA ASP A 16 -6.60 5.73 -0.57
C ASP A 16 -5.94 6.87 0.23
N GLY A 17 -5.32 7.84 -0.45
CA GLY A 17 -4.69 9.00 0.17
C GLY A 17 -3.22 8.83 0.49
N SER A 18 -2.64 7.65 0.33
CA SER A 18 -1.22 7.43 0.61
C SER A 18 -0.32 7.99 -0.49
N GLU A 19 0.91 8.36 -0.13
CA GLU A 19 1.95 8.74 -1.08
C GLU A 19 2.66 7.49 -1.58
N ILE A 20 2.68 7.29 -2.89
CA ILE A 20 3.18 6.08 -3.52
C ILE A 20 4.32 6.40 -4.48
N ARG A 21 5.34 5.53 -4.46
CA ARG A 21 6.37 5.46 -5.50
C ARG A 21 6.23 4.10 -6.17
N GLU A 22 5.70 4.09 -7.40
CA GLU A 22 5.54 2.85 -8.17
C GLU A 22 6.89 2.47 -8.77
N LEU A 23 7.47 1.38 -8.28
CA LEU A 23 8.79 0.93 -8.73
C LEU A 23 8.68 0.17 -10.04
N LEU A 24 7.92 -0.92 -10.07
CA LEU A 24 7.74 -1.73 -11.27
C LEU A 24 6.29 -2.15 -11.43
N ALA A 25 5.73 -1.86 -12.59
CA ALA A 25 4.39 -2.26 -12.99
C ALA A 25 4.33 -2.28 -14.52
N HIS A 26 3.21 -2.72 -15.08
CA HIS A 26 3.06 -2.75 -16.54
C HIS A 26 3.14 -1.36 -17.19
N ARG A 27 2.90 -0.31 -16.40
CA ARG A 27 2.96 1.08 -16.88
C ARG A 27 4.38 1.58 -17.17
N ASN A 28 5.38 0.97 -16.51
CA ASN A 28 6.77 1.45 -16.60
C ASN A 28 7.80 0.36 -16.89
N SER A 29 7.34 -0.86 -17.18
CA SER A 29 8.23 -2.02 -17.40
C SER A 29 7.53 -3.10 -18.19
N ALA A 30 8.25 -4.19 -18.47
CA ALA A 30 7.71 -5.35 -19.18
C ALA A 30 6.94 -6.31 -18.24
N ILE A 31 6.94 -6.07 -16.93
CA ILE A 31 6.19 -6.88 -15.97
C ILE A 31 4.69 -6.68 -16.20
N CYS A 32 3.92 -7.78 -16.20
CA CYS A 32 2.47 -7.70 -16.44
C CYS A 32 1.61 -8.38 -15.37
N ASN A 33 2.16 -9.26 -14.53
CA ASN A 33 1.38 -10.05 -13.59
C ASN A 33 1.39 -9.53 -12.15
N GLN A 34 2.25 -8.57 -11.86
CA GLN A 34 2.41 -8.04 -10.50
C GLN A 34 2.92 -6.62 -10.56
N SER A 35 2.87 -5.93 -9.41
CA SER A 35 3.49 -4.62 -9.26
C SER A 35 4.18 -4.52 -7.89
N LEU A 36 5.19 -3.66 -7.80
CA LEU A 36 5.90 -3.34 -6.58
C LEU A 36 5.96 -1.83 -6.43
N ALA A 37 5.55 -1.34 -5.27
CA ALA A 37 5.58 0.08 -4.94
C ALA A 37 5.99 0.27 -3.48
N GLU A 38 6.43 1.48 -3.14
CA GLU A 38 6.60 1.88 -1.75
C GLU A 38 5.53 2.92 -1.41
N ALA A 39 4.85 2.69 -0.28
CA ALA A 39 3.90 3.64 0.28
C ALA A 39 4.52 4.35 1.48
N ARG A 40 4.18 5.62 1.66
CA ARG A 40 4.58 6.41 2.81
C ARG A 40 3.39 7.13 3.40
N LEU A 41 3.29 7.08 4.74
CA LEU A 41 2.29 7.82 5.51
C LEU A 41 3.01 8.70 6.52
N PRO A 42 2.72 10.00 6.55
CA PRO A 42 3.32 10.86 7.57
C PRO A 42 2.80 10.51 8.97
N ALA A 43 3.49 10.98 10.00
CA ALA A 43 3.03 10.81 11.38
C ALA A 43 1.59 11.36 11.50
N GLY A 44 0.71 10.57 12.13
CA GLY A 44 -0.71 10.91 12.26
C GLY A 44 -1.54 10.62 11.02
N GLY A 45 -0.91 10.19 9.93
CA GLY A 45 -1.62 9.87 8.68
C GLY A 45 -2.24 8.48 8.68
N ALA A 46 -3.16 8.26 7.75
CA ALA A 46 -3.82 6.98 7.56
C ALA A 46 -4.29 6.85 6.11
N THR A 47 -4.42 5.61 5.64
CA THR A 47 -5.12 5.36 4.38
C THR A 47 -6.62 5.45 4.63
N GLN A 48 -7.41 5.70 3.57
CA GLN A 48 -8.83 5.45 3.63
C GLN A 48 -9.08 3.94 3.60
N GLU A 49 -10.12 3.47 4.30
CA GLU A 49 -10.48 2.07 4.21
C GLU A 49 -10.89 1.74 2.78
N HIS A 50 -10.36 0.64 2.25
CA HIS A 50 -10.62 0.22 0.88
C HIS A 50 -10.38 -1.28 0.73
N TYR A 51 -10.80 -1.83 -0.42
CA TYR A 51 -10.47 -3.19 -0.82
C TYR A 51 -10.16 -3.22 -2.31
N HIS A 52 -9.50 -4.28 -2.74
CA HIS A 52 -9.24 -4.57 -4.14
C HIS A 52 -10.11 -5.74 -4.55
N VAL A 53 -10.74 -5.64 -5.73
CA VAL A 53 -11.68 -6.67 -6.19
C VAL A 53 -10.93 -7.94 -6.59
N ARG A 54 -9.82 -7.81 -7.33
CA ARG A 54 -9.08 -8.95 -7.88
C ARG A 54 -7.69 -9.11 -7.30
N THR A 55 -7.04 -8.01 -6.91
CA THR A 55 -5.66 -8.02 -6.46
C THR A 55 -5.55 -8.62 -5.06
N GLU A 56 -4.62 -9.55 -4.89
CA GLU A 56 -4.08 -9.85 -3.57
C GLU A 56 -2.85 -8.97 -3.34
N GLU A 57 -2.63 -8.55 -2.11
CA GLU A 57 -1.59 -7.59 -1.78
C GLU A 57 -0.78 -8.05 -0.58
N ILE A 58 0.51 -7.73 -0.57
CA ILE A 58 1.37 -7.90 0.60
C ILE A 58 1.91 -6.52 0.97
N TYR A 59 1.75 -6.14 2.25
CA TYR A 59 2.48 -5.02 2.83
C TYR A 59 3.69 -5.55 3.57
N TYR A 60 4.83 -4.89 3.41
CA TYR A 60 6.04 -5.20 4.18
C TYR A 60 6.56 -3.91 4.80
N ILE A 61 6.50 -3.81 6.13
CA ILE A 61 6.88 -2.59 6.85
C ILE A 61 8.40 -2.48 6.89
N THR A 62 8.93 -1.36 6.43
CA THR A 62 10.38 -1.13 6.40
C THR A 62 10.84 -0.07 7.40
N ASN A 63 9.97 0.88 7.77
CA ASN A 63 10.30 1.93 8.74
C ASN A 63 9.03 2.42 9.43
N GLY A 64 9.16 2.75 10.71
CA GLY A 64 8.05 3.27 11.50
C GLY A 64 7.15 2.18 12.05
N ILE A 65 6.16 2.58 12.83
CA ILE A 65 5.19 1.67 13.45
C ILE A 65 3.77 2.11 13.06
N GLY A 66 2.85 1.16 13.03
CA GLY A 66 1.50 1.44 12.63
C GLY A 66 0.49 0.49 13.24
N ARG A 67 -0.74 0.67 12.83
CA ARG A 67 -1.87 -0.19 13.18
C ARG A 67 -2.60 -0.52 11.90
N ILE A 68 -2.96 -1.78 11.72
CA ILE A 68 -3.73 -2.22 10.56
C ILE A 68 -5.04 -2.85 11.01
N ARG A 69 -6.10 -2.59 10.23
CA ARG A 69 -7.39 -3.26 10.39
C ARG A 69 -7.70 -3.97 9.09
N ILE A 70 -7.99 -5.27 9.15
CA ILE A 70 -8.43 -6.06 8.01
C ILE A 70 -9.71 -6.77 8.41
N ASP A 71 -10.81 -6.47 7.72
CA ASP A 71 -12.14 -7.03 7.99
C ASP A 71 -12.51 -6.98 9.49
N GLY A 72 -12.19 -5.86 10.13
CA GLY A 72 -12.50 -5.64 11.54
C GLY A 72 -11.47 -6.14 12.53
N GLU A 73 -10.53 -6.98 12.11
CA GLU A 73 -9.43 -7.41 12.98
C GLU A 73 -8.34 -6.34 13.01
N ILE A 74 -7.88 -5.97 14.20
CA ILE A 74 -6.90 -4.91 14.40
C ILE A 74 -5.61 -5.48 14.98
N ARG A 75 -4.47 -5.14 14.39
CA ARG A 75 -3.13 -5.51 14.86
C ARG A 75 -2.19 -4.33 14.78
N GLU A 76 -1.24 -4.27 15.72
CA GLU A 76 -0.10 -3.37 15.63
C GLU A 76 0.93 -3.97 14.67
N VAL A 77 1.62 -3.10 13.91
CA VAL A 77 2.66 -3.52 12.95
C VAL A 77 3.92 -2.70 13.14
N LYS A 78 5.07 -3.33 12.82
CA LYS A 78 6.40 -2.75 13.01
C LYS A 78 7.33 -3.21 11.89
N PRO A 79 8.53 -2.64 11.76
CA PRO A 79 9.47 -3.05 10.72
C PRO A 79 9.74 -4.55 10.74
N GLY A 80 9.72 -5.15 9.56
CA GLY A 80 9.89 -6.59 9.36
C GLY A 80 8.57 -7.36 9.29
N ASP A 81 7.44 -6.75 9.62
CA ASP A 81 6.13 -7.42 9.50
C ASP A 81 5.68 -7.46 8.04
N ALA A 82 5.28 -8.64 7.60
CA ALA A 82 4.64 -8.84 6.31
C ALA A 82 3.15 -9.14 6.55
N ILE A 83 2.27 -8.45 5.82
CA ILE A 83 0.82 -8.52 6.01
C ILE A 83 0.19 -8.98 4.71
N ALA A 84 -0.55 -10.08 4.75
CA ALA A 84 -1.29 -10.59 3.59
C ALA A 84 -2.68 -9.97 3.54
N ILE A 85 -3.04 -9.43 2.38
CA ILE A 85 -4.36 -8.82 2.15
C ILE A 85 -4.96 -9.52 0.93
N LEU A 86 -6.06 -10.26 1.17
CA LEU A 86 -6.72 -11.02 0.12
C LEU A 86 -7.70 -10.15 -0.67
N PRO A 87 -8.06 -10.55 -1.91
CA PRO A 87 -9.09 -9.85 -2.67
C PRO A 87 -10.38 -9.72 -1.85
N GLY A 88 -10.98 -8.53 -1.87
CA GLY A 88 -12.22 -8.25 -1.15
C GLY A 88 -12.05 -7.89 0.31
N GLN A 89 -10.88 -8.05 0.90
CA GLN A 89 -10.66 -7.70 2.30
C GLN A 89 -10.54 -6.18 2.48
N LYS A 90 -11.43 -5.61 3.27
CA LYS A 90 -11.41 -4.19 3.60
C LYS A 90 -10.27 -3.93 4.58
N HIS A 91 -9.41 -2.98 4.25
CA HIS A 91 -8.25 -2.70 5.09
C HIS A 91 -7.97 -1.21 5.20
N LYS A 92 -7.40 -0.84 6.35
CA LYS A 92 -6.98 0.52 6.67
C LYS A 92 -5.70 0.46 7.49
N LEU A 93 -4.77 1.33 7.18
CA LEU A 93 -3.47 1.42 7.86
C LEU A 93 -3.33 2.81 8.45
N TRP A 94 -2.93 2.87 9.73
CA TRP A 94 -2.64 4.12 10.44
C TRP A 94 -1.16 4.17 10.80
N ASN A 95 -0.56 5.34 10.67
CA ASN A 95 0.75 5.60 11.26
C ASN A 95 0.52 6.01 12.72
N THR A 96 0.94 5.17 13.66
CA THR A 96 0.79 5.43 15.10
C THR A 96 2.08 5.91 15.75
N GLY A 97 3.15 6.05 14.97
CA GLY A 97 4.45 6.50 15.44
C GLY A 97 4.69 7.99 15.23
N THR A 98 5.92 8.40 15.46
CA THR A 98 6.36 9.79 15.31
C THR A 98 7.18 10.01 14.04
N GLU A 99 7.59 8.92 13.36
CA GLU A 99 8.33 8.94 12.11
C GLU A 99 7.41 8.63 10.95
N THR A 100 7.84 8.90 9.72
CA THR A 100 7.13 8.49 8.53
C THR A 100 7.08 6.95 8.47
N LEU A 101 5.91 6.40 8.22
CA LEU A 101 5.73 4.96 8.03
C LEU A 101 6.03 4.64 6.57
N HIS A 102 6.99 3.73 6.35
CA HIS A 102 7.36 3.24 5.03
C HIS A 102 6.99 1.77 4.91
N LEU A 103 6.40 1.39 3.78
CA LEU A 103 6.10 0.00 3.52
C LEU A 103 6.20 -0.30 2.02
N LEU A 104 6.63 -1.52 1.71
CA LEU A 104 6.56 -2.03 0.35
C LEU A 104 5.20 -2.66 0.14
N CYS A 105 4.65 -2.47 -1.06
CA CYS A 105 3.36 -3.03 -1.46
C CYS A 105 3.58 -3.86 -2.72
N THR A 106 3.27 -5.17 -2.66
CA THR A 106 3.25 -6.01 -3.84
C THR A 106 1.81 -6.35 -4.18
N CYS A 107 1.45 -6.26 -5.44
CA CYS A 107 0.10 -6.55 -5.92
C CYS A 107 0.14 -7.56 -7.06
N ALA A 108 -0.73 -8.57 -7.00
CA ALA A 108 -0.90 -9.58 -8.05
C ALA A 108 -2.39 -9.92 -8.18
N PRO A 109 -3.03 -9.65 -9.32
CA PRO A 109 -2.51 -8.84 -10.44
C PRO A 109 -2.07 -7.44 -10.02
N ALA A 110 -1.32 -6.76 -10.88
CA ALA A 110 -0.77 -5.44 -10.62
C ALA A 110 -1.85 -4.45 -10.14
N TYR A 111 -1.42 -3.51 -9.30
CA TYR A 111 -2.33 -2.45 -8.81
C TYR A 111 -3.00 -1.73 -9.98
N GLU A 112 -4.33 -1.57 -9.87
CA GLU A 112 -5.14 -0.79 -10.78
C GLU A 112 -6.09 0.10 -9.99
N HIS A 113 -6.19 1.35 -10.42
CA HIS A 113 -7.07 2.33 -9.78
C HIS A 113 -8.53 1.85 -9.82
N GLU A 114 -8.98 1.29 -10.95
CA GLU A 114 -10.35 0.79 -11.11
C GLU A 114 -10.66 -0.42 -10.23
N ASP A 115 -9.64 -1.18 -9.85
CA ASP A 115 -9.78 -2.37 -9.00
C ASP A 115 -9.87 -2.01 -7.51
N THR A 116 -9.68 -0.73 -7.16
CA THR A 116 -9.64 -0.24 -5.79
C THR A 116 -10.94 0.47 -5.45
N ILE A 117 -11.63 -0.02 -4.42
CA ILE A 117 -12.94 0.48 -3.98
C ILE A 117 -12.80 1.10 -2.59
N ILE A 118 -13.07 2.39 -2.47
CA ILE A 118 -13.04 3.10 -1.19
C ILE A 118 -14.37 2.82 -0.46
N THR A 119 -14.27 2.41 0.79
CA THR A 119 -15.43 2.09 1.63
C THR A 119 -15.59 3.04 2.81
N GLU A 120 -14.60 3.91 3.05
CA GLU A 120 -14.66 4.83 4.17
C GLU A 120 -15.55 6.01 3.83
N SER A 121 -16.47 6.32 4.76
CA SER A 121 -17.28 7.53 4.66
C SER A 121 -16.39 8.76 4.86
N LEU A 122 -16.68 9.83 4.10
CA LEU A 122 -16.02 11.11 4.24
C LEU A 122 -16.70 12.01 5.30
N ASP A 123 -17.67 11.48 6.00
CA ASP A 123 -18.41 12.23 7.04
C ASP A 123 -17.56 12.42 8.30
#